data_48c8f05eb75f56119996ef6f5d0eb959
#
_entry.id   48c8f05eb75f56119996ef6f5d0eb959
#
_cell.length_a   1.000
_cell.length_b   1.000
_cell.length_c   1.000
_cell.angle_alpha   90.00
_cell.angle_beta   90.00
_cell.angle_gamma   90.00
#
_symmetry.space_group_name_H-M   'P 1'
#
loop_
_entity.id
_entity.type
_entity.pdbx_description
1 polymer ?
#
loop_
_entity_poly.entity_id
_entity_poly.type
_entity_poly.pdbx_seq_one_letter_code
_entity_poly.pdbx_strand_id
1 'polypeptide(L)'
;LAHRIEAGSDFFLMPSVFEPCGLNQLYSLRYGSLPIVHAVGGLNDTVENFDEYNHTGTGFKYNDQTPGAFYDTIGWALSTWYHRPDDIAGMRWRAMSQVFSWQGSASQYVDIYREAIWRRTGQSVD
;
A
#
# COMPACT_ATOMS: atom_id res chain seq x y z
N LEU A 1 -1.85 7.08 -21.01
CA LEU A 1 -3.25 7.14 -20.55
C LEU A 1 -3.39 6.66 -19.11
N ALA A 2 -2.83 5.48 -18.71
CA ALA A 2 -2.97 4.90 -17.37
C ALA A 2 -2.65 5.89 -16.24
N HIS A 3 -1.45 6.45 -16.20
CA HIS A 3 -1.06 7.42 -15.16
C HIS A 3 -1.97 8.67 -15.08
N ARG A 4 -2.58 9.08 -16.21
CA ARG A 4 -3.52 10.20 -16.20
C ARG A 4 -4.87 9.82 -15.59
N ILE A 5 -5.29 8.57 -15.72
CA ILE A 5 -6.48 8.03 -15.07
C ILE A 5 -6.23 7.95 -13.57
N GLU A 6 -5.13 7.34 -13.15
CA GLU A 6 -4.74 7.24 -11.74
C GLU A 6 -4.62 8.62 -11.08
N ALA A 7 -3.91 9.55 -11.72
CA ALA A 7 -3.74 10.91 -11.20
C ALA A 7 -5.04 11.74 -11.15
N GLY A 8 -6.03 11.39 -11.95
CA GLY A 8 -7.34 12.04 -11.98
C GLY A 8 -8.43 11.35 -11.18
N SER A 9 -8.10 10.24 -10.51
CA SER A 9 -9.04 9.46 -9.71
C SER A 9 -8.85 9.71 -8.22
N ASP A 10 -9.93 9.65 -7.45
CA ASP A 10 -9.89 9.75 -5.99
C ASP A 10 -9.55 8.42 -5.33
N PHE A 11 -10.04 7.33 -5.92
CA PHE A 11 -9.78 5.96 -5.48
C PHE A 11 -9.33 5.10 -6.65
N PHE A 12 -8.52 4.08 -6.37
CA PHE A 12 -8.06 3.10 -7.33
C PHE A 12 -8.40 1.69 -6.86
N LEU A 13 -9.19 0.95 -7.65
CA LEU A 13 -9.68 -0.38 -7.28
C LEU A 13 -8.74 -1.48 -7.80
N MET A 14 -8.23 -2.33 -6.90
CA MET A 14 -7.40 -3.49 -7.23
C MET A 14 -7.92 -4.76 -6.54
N PRO A 15 -9.01 -5.37 -7.04
CA PRO A 15 -9.58 -6.60 -6.49
C PRO A 15 -8.83 -7.86 -6.97
N SER A 16 -7.51 -7.83 -6.96
CA SER A 16 -6.68 -8.92 -7.47
C SER A 16 -6.87 -10.18 -6.64
N VAL A 17 -7.03 -11.32 -7.31
CA VAL A 17 -7.07 -12.65 -6.69
C VAL A 17 -5.68 -13.01 -6.15
N PHE A 18 -4.66 -12.71 -6.94
CA PHE A 18 -3.26 -12.89 -6.64
C PHE A 18 -2.45 -11.74 -7.21
N GLU A 19 -1.57 -11.15 -6.40
CA GLU A 19 -0.70 -10.06 -6.82
C GLU A 19 0.64 -10.16 -6.09
N PRO A 20 1.68 -10.74 -6.71
CA PRO A 20 2.95 -10.94 -6.04
C PRO A 20 3.63 -9.63 -5.63
N CYS A 21 3.52 -8.60 -6.44
CA CYS A 21 4.17 -7.31 -6.23
C CYS A 21 3.20 -6.15 -6.45
N GLY A 22 2.71 -5.99 -7.68
CA GLY A 22 1.90 -4.85 -8.12
C GLY A 22 2.72 -3.57 -8.31
N LEU A 23 2.36 -2.78 -9.31
CA LEU A 23 2.91 -1.45 -9.53
C LEU A 23 1.83 -0.38 -9.49
N ASN A 24 0.61 -0.70 -9.90
CA ASN A 24 -0.45 0.29 -10.03
C ASN A 24 -0.85 0.88 -8.66
N GLN A 25 -0.83 0.09 -7.56
CA GLN A 25 -1.05 0.64 -6.22
C GLN A 25 0.06 1.64 -5.83
N LEU A 26 1.32 1.40 -6.24
CA LEU A 26 2.42 2.31 -5.96
C LEU A 26 2.25 3.62 -6.73
N TYR A 27 1.80 3.54 -7.98
CA TYR A 27 1.48 4.73 -8.76
C TYR A 27 0.28 5.48 -8.18
N SER A 28 -0.78 4.78 -7.79
CA SER A 28 -1.95 5.40 -7.19
C SER A 28 -1.61 6.09 -5.86
N LEU A 29 -0.83 5.45 -4.98
CA LEU A 29 -0.31 6.06 -3.76
C LEU A 29 0.47 7.34 -4.08
N ARG A 30 1.36 7.30 -5.08
CA ARG A 30 2.16 8.46 -5.47
C ARG A 30 1.34 9.62 -6.00
N TYR A 31 0.23 9.36 -6.69
CA TYR A 31 -0.70 10.37 -7.20
C TYR A 31 -1.75 10.82 -6.16
N GLY A 32 -1.80 10.19 -4.99
CA GLY A 32 -2.82 10.48 -3.97
C GLY A 32 -4.21 9.92 -4.31
N SER A 33 -4.29 9.00 -5.27
CA SER A 33 -5.46 8.18 -5.52
C SER A 33 -5.43 7.01 -4.53
N LEU A 34 -6.36 6.99 -3.57
CA LEU A 34 -6.31 6.02 -2.47
C LEU A 34 -6.68 4.61 -2.95
N PRO A 35 -5.79 3.61 -2.80
CA PRO A 35 -6.08 2.25 -3.26
C PRO A 35 -7.09 1.55 -2.36
N ILE A 36 -8.02 0.82 -3.00
CA ILE A 36 -8.94 -0.13 -2.37
C ILE A 36 -8.54 -1.51 -2.88
N VAL A 37 -7.95 -2.36 -2.03
CA VAL A 37 -7.24 -3.56 -2.47
C VAL A 37 -7.66 -4.82 -1.70
N HIS A 38 -7.57 -5.96 -2.37
CA HIS A 38 -7.52 -7.26 -1.69
C HIS A 38 -6.16 -7.42 -1.00
N ALA A 39 -6.16 -7.81 0.28
CA ALA A 39 -4.95 -7.91 1.10
C ALA A 39 -4.11 -9.15 0.76
N VAL A 40 -3.52 -9.16 -0.45
CA VAL A 40 -2.67 -10.27 -0.95
C VAL A 40 -1.33 -9.74 -1.43
N GLY A 41 -0.26 -10.51 -1.19
CA GLY A 41 1.10 -10.25 -1.67
C GLY A 41 1.51 -8.80 -1.53
N GLY A 42 2.05 -8.22 -2.59
CA GLY A 42 2.55 -6.85 -2.59
C GLY A 42 1.50 -5.78 -2.29
N LEU A 43 0.22 -6.04 -2.51
CA LEU A 43 -0.85 -5.12 -2.12
C LEU A 43 -0.96 -5.03 -0.60
N ASN A 44 -0.86 -6.19 0.08
CA ASN A 44 -0.87 -6.23 1.55
C ASN A 44 0.35 -5.56 2.16
N ASP A 45 1.51 -5.67 1.50
CA ASP A 45 2.79 -5.17 2.01
C ASP A 45 2.95 -3.65 1.81
N THR A 46 2.33 -3.10 0.78
CA THR A 46 2.55 -1.70 0.36
C THR A 46 1.42 -0.75 0.70
N VAL A 47 0.21 -1.28 0.92
CA VAL A 47 -0.96 -0.48 1.33
C VAL A 47 -1.22 -0.70 2.82
N GLU A 48 -1.17 0.36 3.60
CA GLU A 48 -1.58 0.36 4.99
C GLU A 48 -3.09 0.60 5.09
N ASN A 49 -3.80 -0.30 5.79
CA ASN A 49 -5.25 -0.16 5.94
C ASN A 49 -5.61 1.06 6.78
N PHE A 50 -6.66 1.77 6.41
CA PHE A 50 -7.16 2.90 7.18
C PHE A 50 -7.58 2.44 8.59
N ASP A 51 -7.08 3.15 9.60
CA ASP A 51 -7.44 3.01 11.01
C ASP A 51 -8.17 4.29 11.44
N GLU A 52 -9.47 4.16 11.65
CA GLU A 52 -10.33 5.29 12.03
C GLU A 52 -10.05 5.83 13.43
N TYR A 53 -9.49 4.99 14.31
CA TYR A 53 -9.22 5.37 15.69
C TYR A 53 -7.90 6.15 15.81
N ASN A 54 -6.86 5.66 15.12
CA ASN A 54 -5.54 6.27 15.14
C ASN A 54 -5.32 7.30 14.02
N HIS A 55 -6.28 7.46 13.11
CA HIS A 55 -6.20 8.33 11.94
C HIS A 55 -4.99 8.02 11.05
N THR A 56 -4.62 6.72 10.90
CA THR A 56 -3.50 6.24 10.09
C THR A 56 -3.98 5.52 8.83
N GLY A 57 -3.02 5.02 8.02
CA GLY A 57 -3.31 4.29 6.80
C GLY A 57 -3.05 5.08 5.52
N THR A 58 -2.99 4.37 4.41
CA THR A 58 -2.74 4.92 3.06
C THR A 58 -3.76 4.44 2.03
N GLY A 59 -4.72 3.61 2.44
CA GLY A 59 -5.77 3.07 1.60
C GLY A 59 -6.71 2.16 2.38
N PHE A 60 -7.50 1.37 1.68
CA PHE A 60 -8.50 0.48 2.26
C PHE A 60 -8.21 -0.96 1.83
N LYS A 61 -8.27 -1.91 2.79
CA LYS A 61 -8.01 -3.33 2.53
C LYS A 61 -9.18 -4.20 2.97
N TYR A 62 -9.40 -5.30 2.25
CA TYR A 62 -10.28 -6.39 2.63
C TYR A 62 -9.55 -7.73 2.51
N ASN A 63 -9.91 -8.69 3.35
CA ASN A 63 -9.22 -9.99 3.44
C ASN A 63 -9.97 -11.10 2.69
N ASP A 64 -11.30 -11.11 2.75
CA ASP A 64 -12.11 -12.16 2.15
C ASP A 64 -12.33 -11.88 0.67
N GLN A 65 -11.87 -12.79 -0.19
CA GLN A 65 -12.01 -12.66 -1.63
C GLN A 65 -13.46 -12.95 -2.08
N THR A 66 -14.37 -12.07 -1.69
CA THR A 66 -15.78 -12.14 -2.04
C THR A 66 -16.28 -10.82 -2.63
N PRO A 67 -17.27 -10.84 -3.53
CA PRO A 67 -17.89 -9.62 -4.01
C PRO A 67 -18.48 -8.75 -2.89
N GLY A 68 -19.00 -9.38 -1.82
CA GLY A 68 -19.54 -8.69 -0.65
C GLY A 68 -18.47 -7.88 0.08
N ALA A 69 -17.35 -8.51 0.46
CA ALA A 69 -16.25 -7.83 1.15
C ALA A 69 -15.68 -6.66 0.32
N PHE A 70 -15.55 -6.83 -0.98
CA PHE A 70 -15.13 -5.76 -1.88
C PHE A 70 -16.15 -4.61 -1.91
N TYR A 71 -17.44 -4.92 -2.04
CA TYR A 71 -18.52 -3.93 -2.04
C TYR A 71 -18.57 -3.15 -0.73
N ASP A 72 -18.49 -3.85 0.41
CA ASP A 72 -18.51 -3.22 1.74
C ASP A 72 -17.31 -2.29 1.94
N THR A 73 -16.13 -2.68 1.44
CA THR A 73 -14.94 -1.84 1.52
C THR A 73 -15.03 -0.58 0.65
N ILE A 74 -15.64 -0.68 -0.52
CA ILE A 74 -15.97 0.51 -1.34
C ILE A 74 -16.93 1.41 -0.57
N GLY A 75 -17.98 0.85 0.04
CA GLY A 75 -18.93 1.57 0.86
C GLY A 75 -18.26 2.31 2.03
N TRP A 76 -17.33 1.62 2.71
CA TRP A 76 -16.52 2.22 3.78
C TRP A 76 -15.64 3.38 3.27
N ALA A 77 -14.95 3.19 2.15
CA ALA A 77 -14.13 4.25 1.55
C ALA A 77 -14.96 5.49 1.17
N LEU A 78 -16.14 5.28 0.57
CA LEU A 78 -17.07 6.37 0.24
C LEU A 78 -17.62 7.04 1.49
N SER A 79 -17.99 6.28 2.51
CA SER A 79 -18.44 6.85 3.81
C SER A 79 -17.35 7.72 4.43
N THR A 80 -16.08 7.23 4.42
CA THR A 80 -14.94 8.00 4.90
C THR A 80 -14.76 9.28 4.09
N TRP A 81 -14.88 9.22 2.77
CA TRP A 81 -14.80 10.37 1.89
C TRP A 81 -15.79 11.49 2.25
N TYR A 82 -17.05 11.13 2.50
CA TYR A 82 -18.09 12.12 2.78
C TYR A 82 -18.11 12.61 4.24
N HIS A 83 -17.76 11.77 5.19
CA HIS A 83 -17.92 12.08 6.61
C HIS A 83 -16.61 12.40 7.33
N ARG A 84 -15.44 12.08 6.71
CA ARG A 84 -14.11 12.24 7.31
C ARG A 84 -13.11 12.85 6.31
N PRO A 85 -13.36 14.05 5.78
CA PRO A 85 -12.51 14.66 4.76
C PRO A 85 -11.06 14.89 5.24
N ASP A 86 -10.85 15.16 6.53
CA ASP A 86 -9.52 15.34 7.11
C ASP A 86 -8.72 14.03 7.14
N ASP A 87 -9.38 12.89 7.38
CA ASP A 87 -8.75 11.58 7.30
C ASP A 87 -8.34 11.23 5.87
N ILE A 88 -9.20 11.54 4.90
CA ILE A 88 -8.88 11.39 3.47
C ILE A 88 -7.66 12.24 3.09
N ALA A 89 -7.62 13.50 3.51
CA ALA A 89 -6.48 14.39 3.26
C ALA A 89 -5.20 13.85 3.92
N GLY A 90 -5.30 13.38 5.15
CA GLY A 90 -4.19 12.77 5.89
C GLY A 90 -3.67 11.49 5.22
N MET A 91 -4.56 10.59 4.78
CA MET A 91 -4.18 9.38 4.02
C MET A 91 -3.47 9.72 2.72
N ARG A 92 -4.00 10.69 1.95
CA ARG A 92 -3.36 11.16 0.71
C ARG A 92 -1.96 11.69 0.96
N TRP A 93 -1.79 12.51 2.00
CA TRP A 93 -0.47 13.05 2.34
C TRP A 93 0.51 11.93 2.70
N ARG A 94 0.11 10.97 3.53
CA ARG A 94 0.94 9.79 3.88
C ARG A 94 1.25 8.94 2.66
N ALA A 95 0.25 8.63 1.83
CA ALA A 95 0.42 7.86 0.61
C ALA A 95 1.46 8.49 -0.33
N MET A 96 1.32 9.78 -0.61
CA MET A 96 2.24 10.52 -1.49
C MET A 96 3.64 10.69 -0.90
N SER A 97 3.78 10.62 0.43
CA SER A 97 5.06 10.73 1.13
C SER A 97 5.83 9.41 1.21
N GLN A 98 5.20 8.27 0.90
CA GLN A 98 5.90 6.99 0.87
C GLN A 98 7.00 6.97 -0.20
N VAL A 99 8.14 6.38 0.14
CA VAL A 99 9.30 6.28 -0.75
C VAL A 99 9.59 4.81 -1.04
N PHE A 100 9.27 4.40 -2.26
CA PHE A 100 9.59 3.06 -2.78
C PHE A 100 10.85 3.15 -3.66
N SER A 101 12.02 3.35 -3.04
CA SER A 101 13.28 3.54 -3.77
C SER A 101 14.17 2.31 -3.72
N TRP A 102 15.00 2.17 -4.76
CA TRP A 102 16.04 1.15 -4.81
C TRP A 102 17.07 1.27 -3.67
N GLN A 103 17.31 2.48 -3.15
CA GLN A 103 18.22 2.67 -2.01
C GLN A 103 17.75 1.91 -0.77
N GLY A 104 16.43 2.00 -0.45
CA GLY A 104 15.86 1.25 0.67
C GLY A 104 15.97 -0.27 0.47
N SER A 105 15.63 -0.75 -0.71
CA SER A 105 15.75 -2.18 -1.04
C SER A 105 17.20 -2.65 -1.01
N ALA A 106 18.12 -1.89 -1.59
CA ALA A 106 19.56 -2.24 -1.60
C ALA A 106 20.12 -2.35 -0.18
N SER A 107 19.74 -1.45 0.73
CA SER A 107 20.15 -1.54 2.14
C SER A 107 19.70 -2.86 2.78
N GLN A 108 18.44 -3.24 2.57
CA GLN A 108 17.91 -4.50 3.10
C GLN A 108 18.64 -5.74 2.52
N TYR A 109 19.01 -5.71 1.23
CA TYR A 109 19.83 -6.78 0.63
C TYR A 109 21.22 -6.87 1.26
N VAL A 110 21.86 -5.74 1.55
CA VAL A 110 23.15 -5.72 2.25
C VAL A 110 23.04 -6.39 3.63
N ASP A 111 21.98 -6.11 4.38
CA ASP A 111 21.75 -6.70 5.69
C ASP A 111 21.53 -8.22 5.60
N ILE A 112 20.78 -8.69 4.59
CA ILE A 112 20.60 -10.13 4.33
C ILE A 112 21.94 -10.79 3.98
N TYR A 113 22.79 -10.16 3.17
CA TYR A 113 24.11 -10.70 2.85
C TYR A 113 25.01 -10.76 4.06
N ARG A 114 25.02 -9.73 4.90
CA ARG A 114 25.75 -9.72 6.16
C ARG A 114 25.33 -10.88 7.08
N GLU A 115 24.02 -11.05 7.25
CA GLU A 115 23.47 -12.16 8.04
C GLU A 115 23.85 -13.53 7.46
N ALA A 116 23.77 -13.71 6.14
CA ALA A 116 24.15 -14.97 5.49
C ALA A 116 25.63 -15.31 5.69
N ILE A 117 26.52 -14.31 5.59
CA ILE A 117 27.97 -14.48 5.83
C ILE A 117 28.21 -14.86 7.30
N TRP A 118 27.58 -14.12 8.23
CA TRP A 118 27.70 -14.43 9.66
C TRP A 118 27.23 -15.85 10.00
N ARG A 119 26.09 -16.28 9.49
CA ARG A 119 25.57 -17.64 9.70
C ARG A 119 26.52 -18.72 9.18
N ARG A 120 27.23 -18.44 8.11
CA ARG A 120 28.16 -19.41 7.48
C ARG A 120 29.54 -19.42 8.12
N THR A 121 30.06 -18.27 8.52
CA THR A 121 31.49 -18.10 8.91
C THR A 121 31.65 -17.77 10.39
N GLY A 122 30.61 -17.33 11.08
CA GLY A 122 30.70 -16.77 12.43
C GLY A 122 31.37 -15.40 12.51
N GLN A 123 31.70 -14.78 11.37
CA GLN A 123 32.36 -13.47 11.29
C GLN A 123 31.38 -12.39 10.82
N SER A 124 31.41 -11.23 11.48
CA SER A 124 30.70 -10.03 11.01
C SER A 124 31.49 -9.34 9.91
N VAL A 125 30.79 -8.80 8.92
CA VAL A 125 31.36 -8.00 7.82
C VAL A 125 30.79 -6.59 7.94
N ASP A 126 31.66 -5.60 7.98
CA ASP A 126 31.32 -4.18 8.03
C ASP A 126 30.70 -3.67 6.70
#